data_75124439f123dac7b2884521f98b9ba3
#
_entry.id   75124439f123dac7b2884521f98b9ba3
#
_cell.length_a   1.000
_cell.length_b   1.000
_cell.length_c   1.000
_cell.angle_alpha   90.00
_cell.angle_beta   90.00
_cell.angle_gamma   90.00
#
_symmetry.space_group_name_H-M   'P 1'
#
loop_
_entity.id
_entity.type
_entity.pdbx_description
1 polymer ?
#
loop_
_entity_poly.entity_id
_entity_poly.type
_entity_poly.pdbx_seq_one_letter_code
_entity_poly.pdbx_strand_id
1 'polypeptide(L)'
;MYVCTNYSRYFVTTLFEKMTKFKYIAFLLASLLLLTNCAKRGTITGGDKDTIAPKIINSNPDNFTTNFKGNEIKINFNELIKIKDINKQLIISPPMKKQPIIVPQGSASKYISIKILDTLQENTTYSFNFGQSITDNNEGNPYSQFKYVFSTGNYVDSLTVVGKVKDAYEQKPDNFVSIMLYDAQTFTDSTVFKETPLYITNTLDSLKVFSLENLKEGSYKIVAMKDKAGNNKYNPAIDKIGFIDYPITVPTSDMFELELFQEKKPFKADKPSQESNNKLYLGYEGDFKNTKITASYNNTQVPIKIAKFPE
;
A
#
# COMPACT_ATOMS: atom_id res chain seq x y z
N MET A 1 70.18 -4.71 80.60
CA MET A 1 68.71 -4.57 80.79
C MET A 1 68.17 -3.52 79.78
N TYR A 2 68.37 -3.73 78.46
CA TYR A 2 67.98 -2.75 77.40
C TYR A 2 67.41 -3.40 76.09
N VAL A 3 66.98 -4.66 76.15
CA VAL A 3 66.51 -5.38 74.93
C VAL A 3 65.00 -5.62 74.91
N CYS A 4 64.27 -5.50 76.07
CA CYS A 4 62.82 -5.81 76.09
C CYS A 4 61.88 -4.65 75.71
N THR A 5 62.31 -3.42 75.65
CA THR A 5 61.41 -2.26 75.39
C THR A 5 61.19 -1.96 73.92
N ASN A 6 62.08 -2.42 73.02
CA ASN A 6 61.94 -2.16 71.59
C ASN A 6 60.97 -3.17 70.88
N TYR A 7 60.83 -4.37 71.31
CA TYR A 7 59.95 -5.39 70.72
C TYR A 7 58.47 -5.10 70.96
N SER A 8 58.13 -4.53 72.11
CA SER A 8 56.72 -4.17 72.44
C SER A 8 56.23 -2.99 71.60
N ARG A 9 57.09 -2.01 71.24
CA ARG A 9 56.71 -0.87 70.38
C ARG A 9 56.48 -1.29 68.90
N TYR A 10 57.29 -2.19 68.38
CA TYR A 10 57.15 -2.68 67.01
C TYR A 10 55.87 -3.55 66.86
N PHE A 11 55.52 -4.32 67.82
CA PHE A 11 54.32 -5.14 67.75
C PHE A 11 53.03 -4.32 67.84
N VAL A 12 53.02 -3.30 68.70
CA VAL A 12 51.83 -2.39 68.80
C VAL A 12 51.68 -1.52 67.53
N THR A 13 52.77 -1.02 66.96
CA THR A 13 52.68 -0.22 65.73
C THR A 13 52.23 -1.05 64.54
N THR A 14 52.70 -2.28 64.34
CA THR A 14 52.24 -3.19 63.26
C THR A 14 50.81 -3.63 63.42
N LEU A 15 50.32 -3.81 64.70
CA LEU A 15 48.89 -4.10 64.93
C LEU A 15 48.00 -2.89 64.62
N PHE A 16 48.42 -1.69 64.95
CA PHE A 16 47.71 -0.45 64.65
C PHE A 16 47.65 -0.19 63.14
N GLU A 17 48.71 -0.42 62.37
CA GLU A 17 48.70 -0.32 60.93
C GLU A 17 47.81 -1.35 60.25
N LYS A 18 47.78 -2.59 60.74
CA LYS A 18 46.87 -3.62 60.27
C LYS A 18 45.41 -3.29 60.60
N MET A 19 45.10 -2.77 61.78
CA MET A 19 43.75 -2.33 62.13
C MET A 19 43.26 -1.12 61.31
N THR A 20 44.15 -0.16 61.01
CA THR A 20 43.78 0.98 60.14
C THR A 20 43.56 0.52 58.73
N LYS A 21 44.38 -0.33 58.15
CA LYS A 21 44.18 -0.89 56.79
C LYS A 21 42.87 -1.71 56.73
N PHE A 22 42.54 -2.47 57.77
CA PHE A 22 41.29 -3.22 57.86
C PHE A 22 40.06 -2.28 57.88
N LYS A 23 40.10 -1.15 58.61
CA LYS A 23 39.05 -0.15 58.66
C LYS A 23 38.85 0.49 57.28
N TYR A 24 39.90 0.80 56.54
CA TYR A 24 39.80 1.35 55.18
C TYR A 24 39.22 0.33 54.20
N ILE A 25 39.64 -0.94 54.30
CA ILE A 25 39.08 -2.02 53.46
C ILE A 25 37.57 -2.25 53.80
N ALA A 26 37.20 -2.27 55.09
CA ALA A 26 35.81 -2.40 55.50
C ALA A 26 34.96 -1.18 55.03
N PHE A 27 35.53 0.02 55.11
CA PHE A 27 34.83 1.22 54.61
C PHE A 27 34.70 1.22 53.08
N LEU A 28 35.72 0.75 52.36
CA LEU A 28 35.67 0.60 50.92
C LEU A 28 34.64 -0.45 50.50
N LEU A 29 34.58 -1.58 51.20
CA LEU A 29 33.56 -2.61 50.95
C LEU A 29 32.15 -2.12 51.27
N ALA A 30 31.96 -1.39 52.38
CA ALA A 30 30.68 -0.78 52.71
C ALA A 30 30.25 0.29 51.66
N SER A 31 31.20 1.10 51.16
CA SER A 31 30.96 2.04 50.10
C SER A 31 30.58 1.37 48.76
N LEU A 32 31.22 0.23 48.48
CA LEU A 32 30.91 -0.56 47.24
C LEU A 32 29.51 -1.18 47.33
N LEU A 33 29.06 -1.59 48.52
CA LEU A 33 27.71 -2.11 48.75
C LEU A 33 26.61 -1.02 48.60
N LEU A 34 26.95 0.24 48.87
CA LEU A 34 26.03 1.36 48.68
C LEU A 34 25.86 1.75 47.20
N LEU A 35 26.79 1.32 46.34
CA LEU A 35 26.72 1.58 44.89
C LEU A 35 25.87 0.55 44.12
N THR A 36 25.47 -0.56 44.73
CA THR A 36 24.57 -1.55 44.14
C THR A 36 23.10 -1.15 44.30
N ASN A 37 22.80 0.12 44.14
CA ASN A 37 21.40 0.53 43.99
C ASN A 37 20.93 0.08 42.61
N CYS A 38 20.44 -1.15 42.52
CA CYS A 38 19.66 -1.59 41.38
C CYS A 38 18.44 -0.65 41.23
N ALA A 39 18.59 0.40 40.46
CA ALA A 39 17.43 1.11 39.95
C ALA A 39 16.56 0.06 39.27
N LYS A 40 15.47 -0.37 39.86
CA LYS A 40 14.41 -1.08 39.17
C LYS A 40 14.04 -0.16 37.98
N ARG A 41 14.46 -0.50 36.78
CA ARG A 41 13.88 0.05 35.59
C ARG A 41 12.40 -0.36 35.64
N GLY A 42 11.56 0.54 36.13
CA GLY A 42 10.14 0.40 35.98
C GLY A 42 9.92 0.32 34.46
N THR A 43 9.48 -0.84 33.98
CA THR A 43 8.83 -0.88 32.68
C THR A 43 7.68 0.10 32.77
N ILE A 44 7.78 1.18 32.02
CA ILE A 44 6.65 2.10 31.83
C ILE A 44 5.59 1.24 31.13
N THR A 45 4.69 0.65 31.91
CA THR A 45 3.46 0.09 31.38
C THR A 45 2.64 1.30 30.99
N GLY A 46 2.65 1.63 29.69
CA GLY A 46 1.72 2.60 29.14
C GLY A 46 0.30 2.21 29.54
N GLY A 47 -0.62 3.17 29.51
CA GLY A 47 -2.06 2.89 29.67
C GLY A 47 -2.54 1.84 28.65
N ASP A 48 -3.80 1.47 28.75
CA ASP A 48 -4.43 0.57 27.79
C ASP A 48 -4.21 1.07 26.37
N LYS A 49 -3.91 0.14 25.46
CA LYS A 49 -3.69 0.47 24.04
C LYS A 49 -4.97 1.09 23.47
N ASP A 50 -4.85 2.28 22.87
CA ASP A 50 -5.96 2.89 22.16
C ASP A 50 -6.34 2.04 20.95
N THR A 51 -7.63 1.74 20.81
CA THR A 51 -8.22 0.98 19.71
C THR A 51 -9.23 1.80 18.93
N ILE A 52 -9.33 3.09 19.24
CA ILE A 52 -10.32 4.00 18.62
C ILE A 52 -9.69 4.64 17.39
N ALA A 53 -10.39 4.58 16.29
CA ALA A 53 -9.99 5.28 15.07
C ALA A 53 -10.16 6.80 15.22
N PRO A 54 -9.34 7.62 14.53
CA PRO A 54 -9.50 9.07 14.52
C PRO A 54 -10.87 9.46 13.97
N LYS A 55 -11.40 10.62 14.41
CA LYS A 55 -12.71 11.14 13.97
C LYS A 55 -12.54 12.46 13.25
N ILE A 56 -13.31 12.65 12.18
CA ILE A 56 -13.40 13.93 11.49
C ILE A 56 -14.22 14.89 12.35
N ILE A 57 -13.69 16.11 12.56
CA ILE A 57 -14.39 17.20 13.24
C ILE A 57 -15.21 18.00 12.24
N ASN A 58 -14.56 18.41 11.14
CA ASN A 58 -15.17 19.15 10.05
C ASN A 58 -14.31 19.07 8.78
N SER A 59 -14.85 19.53 7.68
CA SER A 59 -14.10 19.76 6.44
C SER A 59 -14.45 21.14 5.86
N ASN A 60 -13.56 21.67 5.06
CA ASN A 60 -13.80 22.92 4.32
C ASN A 60 -13.29 22.75 2.89
N PRO A 61 -14.19 22.81 1.88
CA PRO A 61 -15.66 22.82 2.01
C PRO A 61 -16.21 21.59 2.73
N ASP A 62 -17.49 21.62 3.11
CA ASP A 62 -18.15 20.47 3.73
C ASP A 62 -18.22 19.28 2.77
N ASN A 63 -18.23 18.09 3.32
CA ASN A 63 -18.46 16.88 2.53
C ASN A 63 -19.84 16.93 1.86
N PHE A 64 -19.95 16.46 0.62
CA PHE A 64 -21.13 16.58 -0.25
C PHE A 64 -21.48 18.01 -0.69
N THR A 65 -20.51 18.93 -0.66
CA THR A 65 -20.67 20.28 -1.20
C THR A 65 -21.01 20.23 -2.69
N THR A 66 -21.98 21.07 -3.10
CA THR A 66 -22.33 21.33 -4.51
C THR A 66 -21.77 22.67 -4.98
N ASN A 67 -21.78 22.88 -6.32
CA ASN A 67 -21.23 24.10 -6.94
C ASN A 67 -19.78 24.40 -6.53
N PHE A 68 -18.99 23.36 -6.33
CA PHE A 68 -17.58 23.47 -5.95
C PHE A 68 -16.78 24.19 -7.04
N LYS A 69 -16.12 25.30 -6.67
CA LYS A 69 -15.29 26.12 -7.57
C LYS A 69 -13.86 26.26 -7.07
N GLY A 70 -13.55 25.68 -5.91
CA GLY A 70 -12.21 25.72 -5.30
C GLY A 70 -11.25 24.72 -5.94
N ASN A 71 -10.03 24.76 -5.44
CA ASN A 71 -9.00 23.78 -5.76
C ASN A 71 -8.35 23.19 -4.51
N GLU A 72 -8.85 23.52 -3.34
CA GLU A 72 -8.33 23.04 -2.06
C GLU A 72 -9.46 22.54 -1.15
N ILE A 73 -9.19 21.43 -0.48
CA ILE A 73 -10.08 20.80 0.48
C ILE A 73 -9.26 20.55 1.74
N LYS A 74 -9.79 20.91 2.91
CA LYS A 74 -9.16 20.65 4.20
C LYS A 74 -10.10 19.85 5.10
N ILE A 75 -9.59 18.74 5.66
CA ILE A 75 -10.35 17.84 6.53
C ILE A 75 -9.64 17.78 7.87
N ASN A 76 -10.32 18.17 8.96
CA ASN A 76 -9.75 18.26 10.30
C ASN A 76 -10.18 17.08 11.17
N PHE A 77 -9.25 16.58 11.98
CA PHE A 77 -9.42 15.42 12.87
C PHE A 77 -9.28 15.83 14.34
N ASN A 78 -9.87 15.02 15.23
CA ASN A 78 -9.79 15.19 16.67
C ASN A 78 -8.37 14.97 17.23
N GLU A 79 -7.56 14.20 16.51
CA GLU A 79 -6.22 13.79 16.92
C GLU A 79 -5.21 13.84 15.76
N LEU A 80 -3.95 13.51 16.07
CA LEU A 80 -2.89 13.40 15.05
C LEU A 80 -3.09 12.16 14.21
N ILE A 81 -3.14 12.33 12.90
CA ILE A 81 -3.26 11.27 11.90
C ILE A 81 -1.99 11.17 11.05
N LYS A 82 -1.81 10.02 10.45
CA LYS A 82 -0.85 9.75 9.38
C LYS A 82 -1.57 9.21 8.15
N ILE A 83 -1.00 9.47 7.00
CA ILE A 83 -1.45 8.87 5.74
C ILE A 83 -0.44 7.80 5.34
N LYS A 84 -0.91 6.55 5.19
CA LYS A 84 -0.10 5.38 4.80
C LYS A 84 -0.55 4.87 3.44
N ASP A 85 0.40 4.45 2.61
CA ASP A 85 0.14 3.78 1.32
C ASP A 85 -0.88 4.50 0.42
N ILE A 86 -0.89 5.84 0.46
CA ILE A 86 -1.90 6.67 -0.23
C ILE A 86 -1.99 6.34 -1.73
N ASN A 87 -0.85 6.12 -2.39
CA ASN A 87 -0.80 5.82 -3.82
C ASN A 87 -1.51 4.51 -4.19
N LYS A 88 -1.67 3.62 -3.22
CA LYS A 88 -2.32 2.31 -3.40
C LYS A 88 -3.77 2.31 -2.93
N GLN A 89 -4.07 3.12 -1.92
CA GLN A 89 -5.37 3.13 -1.24
C GLN A 89 -6.33 4.18 -1.79
N LEU A 90 -5.80 5.32 -2.29
CA LEU A 90 -6.63 6.42 -2.75
C LEU A 90 -7.23 6.11 -4.12
N ILE A 91 -8.54 6.22 -4.19
CA ILE A 91 -9.30 6.10 -5.43
C ILE A 91 -10.02 7.42 -5.67
N ILE A 92 -9.78 8.01 -6.83
CA ILE A 92 -10.44 9.25 -7.26
C ILE A 92 -11.34 8.92 -8.45
N SER A 93 -12.63 9.18 -8.30
CA SER A 93 -13.62 8.92 -9.34
C SER A 93 -14.46 10.19 -9.60
N PRO A 94 -14.51 10.67 -10.85
CA PRO A 94 -13.73 10.31 -12.03
C PRO A 94 -12.22 10.45 -11.83
N PRO A 95 -11.38 9.65 -12.53
CA PRO A 95 -9.93 9.75 -12.43
C PRO A 95 -9.44 11.13 -12.92
N MET A 96 -8.45 11.68 -12.24
CA MET A 96 -7.82 12.93 -12.60
C MET A 96 -6.57 12.70 -13.46
N LYS A 97 -6.34 13.54 -14.47
CA LYS A 97 -5.14 13.49 -15.31
C LYS A 97 -3.89 13.89 -14.53
N LYS A 98 -4.04 14.89 -13.64
CA LYS A 98 -2.98 15.32 -12.71
C LYS A 98 -3.38 14.90 -11.32
N GLN A 99 -2.54 14.07 -10.69
CA GLN A 99 -2.78 13.65 -9.31
C GLN A 99 -2.78 14.86 -8.37
N PRO A 100 -3.73 14.95 -7.42
CA PRO A 100 -3.75 16.00 -6.43
C PRO A 100 -2.58 15.89 -5.46
N ILE A 101 -2.17 17.00 -4.87
CA ILE A 101 -1.22 16.99 -3.77
C ILE A 101 -2.01 16.79 -2.48
N ILE A 102 -1.66 15.74 -1.74
CA ILE A 102 -2.28 15.39 -0.46
C ILE A 102 -1.23 15.46 0.63
N VAL A 103 -1.49 16.21 1.69
CA VAL A 103 -0.65 16.31 2.88
C VAL A 103 -1.46 15.93 4.12
N PRO A 104 -0.83 15.34 5.16
CA PRO A 104 0.60 15.17 5.38
C PRO A 104 1.20 14.01 4.58
N GLN A 105 2.48 14.15 4.23
CA GLN A 105 3.28 13.05 3.66
C GLN A 105 4.45 12.77 4.60
N GLY A 106 4.48 11.57 5.18
CA GLY A 106 5.55 11.13 6.08
C GLY A 106 5.57 11.72 7.49
N SER A 107 4.72 12.72 7.79
CA SER A 107 4.58 13.33 9.12
C SER A 107 3.15 13.18 9.66
N ALA A 108 2.97 13.39 10.96
CA ALA A 108 1.65 13.43 11.56
C ALA A 108 1.03 14.85 11.48
N SER A 109 -0.28 14.94 11.34
CA SER A 109 -1.02 16.20 11.31
C SER A 109 -2.42 16.03 11.91
N LYS A 110 -3.04 17.10 12.36
CA LYS A 110 -4.47 17.10 12.73
C LYS A 110 -5.41 17.38 11.55
N TYR A 111 -4.89 17.49 10.35
CA TYR A 111 -5.69 17.72 9.16
C TYR A 111 -5.07 17.05 7.92
N ILE A 112 -5.92 16.80 6.95
CA ILE A 112 -5.55 16.48 5.57
C ILE A 112 -5.86 17.69 4.72
N SER A 113 -4.92 18.14 3.88
CA SER A 113 -5.17 19.10 2.82
C SER A 113 -5.01 18.39 1.47
N ILE A 114 -5.98 18.59 0.59
CA ILE A 114 -6.00 18.08 -0.79
C ILE A 114 -5.97 19.28 -1.71
N LYS A 115 -4.91 19.42 -2.50
CA LYS A 115 -4.80 20.45 -3.52
C LYS A 115 -5.00 19.83 -4.90
N ILE A 116 -6.11 20.17 -5.53
CA ILE A 116 -6.48 19.71 -6.87
C ILE A 116 -5.66 20.49 -7.90
N LEU A 117 -4.98 19.78 -8.79
CA LEU A 117 -4.12 20.34 -9.84
C LEU A 117 -4.75 20.24 -11.22
N ASP A 118 -5.80 19.44 -11.34
CA ASP A 118 -6.51 19.23 -12.60
C ASP A 118 -7.65 20.24 -12.78
N THR A 119 -8.06 20.42 -14.03
CA THR A 119 -9.28 21.18 -14.35
C THR A 119 -10.47 20.26 -14.15
N LEU A 120 -11.35 20.63 -13.24
CA LEU A 120 -12.56 19.87 -12.95
C LEU A 120 -13.58 20.02 -14.10
N GLN A 121 -14.23 18.92 -14.42
CA GLN A 121 -15.33 18.90 -15.39
C GLN A 121 -16.57 19.56 -14.78
N GLU A 122 -17.36 20.25 -15.58
CA GLU A 122 -18.61 20.85 -15.16
C GLU A 122 -19.68 19.78 -14.87
N ASN A 123 -20.59 20.10 -13.97
CA ASN A 123 -21.71 19.23 -13.59
C ASN A 123 -21.29 17.80 -13.26
N THR A 124 -20.17 17.64 -12.55
CA THR A 124 -19.56 16.33 -12.27
C THR A 124 -19.37 16.13 -10.79
N THR A 125 -19.77 14.97 -10.29
CA THR A 125 -19.52 14.54 -8.92
C THR A 125 -18.18 13.82 -8.85
N TYR A 126 -17.32 14.29 -7.95
CA TYR A 126 -16.02 13.71 -7.65
C TYR A 126 -16.04 13.04 -6.28
N SER A 127 -15.43 11.88 -6.18
CA SER A 127 -15.26 11.13 -4.95
C SER A 127 -13.79 10.80 -4.71
N PHE A 128 -13.29 11.11 -3.51
CA PHE A 128 -11.97 10.74 -3.03
C PHE A 128 -12.14 9.67 -1.95
N ASN A 129 -11.94 8.41 -2.29
CA ASN A 129 -12.00 7.31 -1.35
C ASN A 129 -10.59 7.00 -0.83
N PHE A 130 -10.39 7.19 0.46
CA PHE A 130 -9.09 7.01 1.11
C PHE A 130 -8.80 5.55 1.53
N GLY A 131 -9.75 4.63 1.31
CA GLY A 131 -9.58 3.23 1.70
C GLY A 131 -9.23 3.09 3.18
N GLN A 132 -8.06 2.54 3.47
CA GLN A 132 -7.50 2.38 4.81
C GLN A 132 -6.27 3.25 5.07
N SER A 133 -6.03 4.25 4.23
CA SER A 133 -4.81 5.06 4.29
C SER A 133 -4.74 5.99 5.49
N ILE A 134 -5.87 6.45 6.02
CA ILE A 134 -5.92 7.37 7.17
C ILE A 134 -5.84 6.55 8.45
N THR A 135 -4.80 6.78 9.26
CA THR A 135 -4.61 6.09 10.55
C THR A 135 -4.29 7.10 11.64
N ASP A 136 -4.58 6.76 12.92
CA ASP A 136 -4.00 7.52 14.01
C ASP A 136 -2.47 7.44 14.00
N ASN A 137 -1.83 8.41 14.67
CA ASN A 137 -0.37 8.51 14.67
C ASN A 137 0.31 7.47 15.54
N ASN A 138 -0.30 7.06 16.65
CA ASN A 138 0.34 6.29 17.70
C ASN A 138 0.21 4.77 17.47
N GLU A 139 -1.00 4.26 17.45
CA GLU A 139 -1.31 2.83 17.35
C GLU A 139 -1.53 2.37 15.91
N GLY A 140 -1.88 3.29 15.02
CA GLY A 140 -2.15 3.02 13.60
C GLY A 140 -3.55 2.49 13.34
N ASN A 141 -4.53 2.80 14.20
CA ASN A 141 -5.93 2.42 14.00
C ASN A 141 -6.48 3.09 12.74
N PRO A 142 -7.00 2.35 11.74
CA PRO A 142 -7.44 2.96 10.50
C PRO A 142 -8.83 3.61 10.63
N TYR A 143 -8.99 4.79 10.06
CA TYR A 143 -10.29 5.37 9.73
C TYR A 143 -10.73 4.82 8.36
N SER A 144 -11.36 3.66 8.38
CA SER A 144 -11.62 2.87 7.18
C SER A 144 -12.69 3.46 6.28
N GLN A 145 -12.47 3.38 4.97
CA GLN A 145 -13.45 3.65 3.90
C GLN A 145 -14.01 5.09 3.90
N PHE A 146 -13.24 6.05 4.39
CA PHE A 146 -13.66 7.44 4.30
C PHE A 146 -13.70 7.91 2.85
N LYS A 147 -14.82 8.52 2.49
CA LYS A 147 -15.02 9.17 1.20
C LYS A 147 -15.31 10.65 1.40
N TYR A 148 -14.58 11.47 0.69
CA TYR A 148 -14.91 12.89 0.53
C TYR A 148 -15.50 13.09 -0.86
N VAL A 149 -16.72 13.61 -0.92
CA VAL A 149 -17.49 13.75 -2.16
C VAL A 149 -17.85 15.22 -2.35
N PHE A 150 -17.77 15.72 -3.56
CA PHE A 150 -18.26 17.04 -3.93
C PHE A 150 -18.74 17.05 -5.38
N SER A 151 -19.54 18.03 -5.74
CA SER A 151 -20.01 18.21 -7.12
C SER A 151 -19.69 19.63 -7.61
N THR A 152 -19.25 19.74 -8.86
CA THR A 152 -19.12 21.02 -9.57
C THR A 152 -20.47 21.54 -10.06
N GLY A 153 -21.48 20.67 -10.09
CA GLY A 153 -22.88 20.98 -10.39
C GLY A 153 -23.69 21.35 -9.14
N ASN A 154 -24.98 21.53 -9.33
CA ASN A 154 -25.91 21.94 -8.28
C ASN A 154 -26.47 20.76 -7.45
N TYR A 155 -26.10 19.53 -7.78
CA TYR A 155 -26.46 18.31 -7.05
C TYR A 155 -25.29 17.32 -7.03
N VAL A 156 -25.36 16.36 -6.12
CA VAL A 156 -24.45 15.22 -6.05
C VAL A 156 -25.14 14.00 -6.65
N ASP A 157 -24.50 13.36 -7.62
CA ASP A 157 -24.97 12.11 -8.20
C ASP A 157 -24.99 11.01 -7.14
N SER A 158 -26.03 10.14 -7.13
CA SER A 158 -26.25 9.17 -6.05
C SER A 158 -26.49 7.74 -6.53
N LEU A 159 -26.49 7.50 -7.84
CA LEU A 159 -26.71 6.16 -8.36
C LEU A 159 -25.51 5.26 -8.10
N THR A 160 -25.79 3.96 -7.98
CA THR A 160 -24.78 2.98 -7.56
C THR A 160 -24.91 1.71 -8.41
N VAL A 161 -23.74 1.13 -8.73
CA VAL A 161 -23.63 -0.20 -9.33
C VAL A 161 -22.79 -1.07 -8.39
N VAL A 162 -23.30 -2.26 -8.08
CA VAL A 162 -22.62 -3.20 -7.17
C VAL A 162 -22.31 -4.50 -7.89
N GLY A 163 -21.30 -5.19 -7.41
CA GLY A 163 -20.95 -6.48 -7.96
C GLY A 163 -19.84 -7.18 -7.20
N LYS A 164 -19.37 -8.28 -7.77
CA LYS A 164 -18.26 -9.08 -7.24
C LYS A 164 -17.28 -9.44 -8.33
N VAL A 165 -16.06 -9.72 -7.90
CA VAL A 165 -14.97 -10.16 -8.76
C VAL A 165 -14.59 -11.57 -8.38
N LYS A 166 -14.31 -12.41 -9.38
CA LYS A 166 -13.68 -13.73 -9.24
C LYS A 166 -12.52 -13.84 -10.21
N ASP A 167 -11.67 -14.82 -10.00
CA ASP A 167 -10.59 -15.17 -10.92
C ASP A 167 -10.96 -16.43 -11.68
N ALA A 168 -10.64 -16.51 -12.98
CA ALA A 168 -10.98 -17.64 -13.84
C ALA A 168 -10.16 -18.91 -13.51
N TYR A 169 -9.00 -18.74 -12.88
CA TYR A 169 -8.07 -19.84 -12.62
C TYR A 169 -7.78 -20.04 -11.14
N GLU A 170 -7.86 -18.99 -10.33
CA GLU A 170 -7.49 -19.01 -8.94
C GLU A 170 -8.73 -18.98 -8.03
N GLN A 171 -8.71 -19.75 -6.93
CA GLN A 171 -9.81 -19.76 -5.95
C GLN A 171 -9.96 -18.44 -5.21
N LYS A 172 -8.85 -17.70 -5.05
CA LYS A 172 -8.86 -16.37 -4.42
C LYS A 172 -8.71 -15.31 -5.51
N PRO A 173 -9.62 -14.35 -5.59
CA PRO A 173 -9.45 -13.21 -6.48
C PRO A 173 -8.26 -12.36 -6.03
N ASP A 174 -7.68 -11.62 -6.97
CA ASP A 174 -6.66 -10.63 -6.69
C ASP A 174 -7.18 -9.54 -5.76
N ASN A 175 -6.30 -8.98 -4.93
CA ASN A 175 -6.57 -7.75 -4.19
C ASN A 175 -6.37 -6.53 -5.10
N PHE A 176 -6.98 -5.42 -4.76
CA PHE A 176 -6.85 -4.16 -5.51
C PHE A 176 -7.19 -4.33 -7.00
N VAL A 177 -8.34 -4.91 -7.27
CA VAL A 177 -8.88 -4.97 -8.63
C VAL A 177 -9.64 -3.67 -8.89
N SER A 178 -9.25 -2.94 -9.91
CA SER A 178 -9.94 -1.73 -10.37
C SER A 178 -11.18 -2.12 -11.17
N ILE A 179 -12.32 -1.50 -10.84
CA ILE A 179 -13.57 -1.63 -11.59
C ILE A 179 -13.85 -0.30 -12.24
N MET A 180 -14.02 -0.31 -13.53
CA MET A 180 -14.07 0.87 -14.39
C MET A 180 -15.34 0.89 -15.21
N LEU A 181 -15.94 2.07 -15.36
CA LEU A 181 -17.04 2.31 -16.29
C LEU A 181 -16.59 3.25 -17.40
N TYR A 182 -16.91 2.86 -18.61
CA TYR A 182 -16.73 3.65 -19.84
C TYR A 182 -18.08 3.93 -20.47
N ASP A 183 -18.21 5.04 -21.18
CA ASP A 183 -19.42 5.35 -21.96
C ASP A 183 -19.64 4.27 -23.03
N ALA A 184 -20.80 3.63 -23.00
CA ALA A 184 -21.13 2.56 -23.94
C ALA A 184 -21.25 3.04 -25.39
N GLN A 185 -21.55 4.31 -25.62
CA GLN A 185 -21.72 4.86 -26.99
C GLN A 185 -20.39 5.07 -27.71
N THR A 186 -19.34 5.42 -26.95
CA THR A 186 -18.01 5.72 -27.50
C THR A 186 -17.01 4.58 -27.32
N PHE A 187 -17.39 3.55 -26.55
CA PHE A 187 -16.51 2.43 -26.22
C PHE A 187 -16.16 1.60 -27.45
N THR A 188 -14.87 1.33 -27.59
CA THR A 188 -14.29 0.36 -28.54
C THR A 188 -13.30 -0.54 -27.82
N ASP A 189 -12.91 -1.65 -28.42
CA ASP A 189 -11.92 -2.57 -27.82
C ASP A 189 -10.58 -1.87 -27.53
N SER A 190 -10.25 -0.81 -28.27
CA SER A 190 -9.04 -0.03 -28.02
C SER A 190 -9.14 0.95 -26.85
N THR A 191 -10.34 1.22 -26.34
CA THR A 191 -10.59 2.20 -25.26
C THR A 191 -9.83 1.84 -23.99
N VAL A 192 -9.86 0.58 -23.57
CA VAL A 192 -9.18 0.12 -22.36
C VAL A 192 -7.65 0.28 -22.39
N PHE A 193 -7.05 0.38 -23.58
CA PHE A 193 -5.61 0.57 -23.76
C PHE A 193 -5.18 2.04 -23.76
N LYS A 194 -6.08 2.95 -24.10
CA LYS A 194 -5.71 4.34 -24.41
C LYS A 194 -6.37 5.37 -23.51
N GLU A 195 -7.60 5.11 -23.08
CA GLU A 195 -8.43 6.11 -22.43
C GLU A 195 -8.56 5.84 -20.93
N THR A 196 -8.86 6.87 -20.17
CA THR A 196 -9.22 6.76 -18.75
C THR A 196 -10.72 6.51 -18.62
N PRO A 197 -11.18 5.72 -17.64
CA PRO A 197 -12.59 5.47 -17.42
C PRO A 197 -13.32 6.74 -16.96
N LEU A 198 -14.66 6.76 -17.15
CA LEU A 198 -15.53 7.80 -16.58
C LEU A 198 -15.65 7.66 -15.06
N TYR A 199 -15.75 6.42 -14.56
CA TYR A 199 -15.85 6.12 -13.14
C TYR A 199 -14.95 4.96 -12.80
N ILE A 200 -14.41 4.96 -11.57
CA ILE A 200 -13.53 3.92 -11.08
C ILE A 200 -13.77 3.66 -9.59
N THR A 201 -13.71 2.41 -9.21
CA THR A 201 -13.58 1.95 -7.82
C THR A 201 -12.58 0.82 -7.73
N ASN A 202 -12.40 0.26 -6.54
CA ASN A 202 -11.42 -0.82 -6.32
C ASN A 202 -11.94 -1.78 -5.24
N THR A 203 -11.59 -3.06 -5.32
CA THR A 203 -11.96 -4.07 -4.33
C THR A 203 -11.16 -3.96 -3.02
N LEU A 204 -10.13 -3.13 -2.95
CA LEU A 204 -9.21 -3.00 -1.81
C LEU A 204 -8.51 -4.31 -1.42
N ASP A 205 -8.09 -4.42 -0.15
CA ASP A 205 -7.19 -5.51 0.29
C ASP A 205 -7.79 -6.90 0.35
N SER A 206 -9.12 -7.05 0.47
CA SER A 206 -9.70 -8.37 0.74
C SER A 206 -11.17 -8.52 0.35
N LEU A 207 -11.74 -7.53 -0.26
CA LEU A 207 -13.15 -7.59 -0.66
C LEU A 207 -13.28 -8.20 -2.05
N LYS A 208 -14.14 -9.21 -2.16
CA LYS A 208 -14.55 -9.75 -3.47
C LYS A 208 -15.65 -8.92 -4.11
N VAL A 209 -16.22 -7.99 -3.36
CA VAL A 209 -17.32 -7.12 -3.75
C VAL A 209 -16.83 -5.71 -4.02
N PHE A 210 -17.50 -5.03 -4.92
CA PHE A 210 -17.27 -3.63 -5.25
C PHE A 210 -18.55 -2.83 -5.25
N SER A 211 -18.43 -1.53 -5.02
CA SER A 211 -19.49 -0.55 -5.19
C SER A 211 -18.92 0.65 -5.98
N LEU A 212 -19.50 0.92 -7.14
CA LEU A 212 -19.31 2.14 -7.90
C LEU A 212 -20.44 3.09 -7.53
N GLU A 213 -20.11 4.20 -6.93
CA GLU A 213 -21.07 5.15 -6.37
C GLU A 213 -20.95 6.51 -7.07
N ASN A 214 -21.93 7.36 -6.82
CA ASN A 214 -21.99 8.71 -7.37
C ASN A 214 -22.02 8.72 -8.90
N LEU A 215 -22.81 7.79 -9.47
CA LEU A 215 -22.94 7.63 -10.91
C LEU A 215 -24.10 8.47 -11.43
N LYS A 216 -23.96 8.93 -12.67
CA LYS A 216 -25.06 9.46 -13.47
C LYS A 216 -25.87 8.35 -14.12
N GLU A 217 -27.12 8.65 -14.41
CA GLU A 217 -27.92 7.81 -15.30
C GLU A 217 -27.26 7.69 -16.67
N GLY A 218 -27.25 6.48 -17.22
CA GLY A 218 -26.63 6.25 -18.53
C GLY A 218 -26.38 4.78 -18.82
N SER A 219 -25.77 4.56 -19.99
CA SER A 219 -25.35 3.23 -20.45
C SER A 219 -23.83 3.13 -20.45
N TYR A 220 -23.31 2.08 -19.82
CA TYR A 220 -21.86 1.95 -19.56
C TYR A 220 -21.35 0.56 -19.94
N LYS A 221 -20.09 0.49 -20.38
CA LYS A 221 -19.31 -0.73 -20.41
C LYS A 221 -18.56 -0.87 -19.08
N ILE A 222 -18.71 -2.02 -18.42
CA ILE A 222 -18.04 -2.32 -17.16
C ILE A 222 -16.84 -3.24 -17.40
N VAL A 223 -15.69 -2.85 -16.85
CA VAL A 223 -14.42 -3.59 -16.96
C VAL A 223 -13.78 -3.70 -15.59
N ALA A 224 -13.36 -4.89 -15.22
CA ALA A 224 -12.49 -5.13 -14.07
C ALA A 224 -11.05 -5.32 -14.56
N MET A 225 -10.07 -4.78 -13.84
CA MET A 225 -8.67 -4.93 -14.20
C MET A 225 -7.78 -5.07 -12.96
N LYS A 226 -6.92 -6.08 -12.96
CA LYS A 226 -5.78 -6.12 -12.07
C LYS A 226 -4.65 -5.34 -12.71
N ASP A 227 -4.66 -4.03 -12.50
CA ASP A 227 -3.67 -3.09 -13.04
C ASP A 227 -2.38 -3.15 -12.20
N LYS A 228 -1.33 -3.74 -12.74
CA LYS A 228 -0.02 -3.82 -12.07
C LYS A 228 0.80 -2.55 -12.22
N ALA A 229 0.53 -1.77 -13.26
CA ALA A 229 1.23 -0.52 -13.54
C ALA A 229 0.61 0.69 -12.81
N GLY A 230 -0.64 0.59 -12.34
CA GLY A 230 -1.36 1.67 -11.66
C GLY A 230 -1.72 2.84 -12.56
N ASN A 231 -1.91 2.59 -13.86
CA ASN A 231 -2.15 3.63 -14.86
C ASN A 231 -3.57 3.63 -15.45
N ASN A 232 -4.43 2.73 -14.98
CA ASN A 232 -5.79 2.50 -15.45
C ASN A 232 -5.89 2.20 -16.95
N LYS A 233 -4.85 1.60 -17.52
CA LYS A 233 -4.78 1.18 -18.93
C LYS A 233 -4.35 -0.27 -19.02
N TYR A 234 -5.04 -1.03 -19.83
CA TYR A 234 -4.78 -2.45 -19.95
C TYR A 234 -3.47 -2.76 -20.68
N ASN A 235 -2.63 -3.55 -20.03
CA ASN A 235 -1.44 -4.13 -20.64
C ASN A 235 -1.55 -5.66 -20.62
N PRO A 236 -1.85 -6.32 -21.77
CA PRO A 236 -2.06 -7.77 -21.81
C PRO A 236 -0.84 -8.60 -21.38
N ALA A 237 0.34 -7.97 -21.34
CA ALA A 237 1.57 -8.64 -20.91
C ALA A 237 1.59 -8.97 -19.42
N ILE A 238 0.98 -8.11 -18.60
CA ILE A 238 1.14 -8.15 -17.14
C ILE A 238 -0.19 -8.12 -16.39
N ASP A 239 -1.24 -7.53 -16.97
CA ASP A 239 -2.51 -7.31 -16.28
C ASP A 239 -3.49 -8.47 -16.51
N LYS A 240 -4.43 -8.63 -15.57
CA LYS A 240 -5.63 -9.44 -15.79
C LYS A 240 -6.79 -8.50 -16.10
N ILE A 241 -7.72 -8.95 -16.93
CA ILE A 241 -8.93 -8.20 -17.31
C ILE A 241 -10.17 -9.08 -17.13
N GLY A 242 -11.29 -8.45 -16.84
CA GLY A 242 -12.60 -9.09 -16.84
C GLY A 242 -13.64 -8.08 -17.32
N PHE A 243 -14.64 -8.51 -18.05
CA PHE A 243 -15.66 -7.62 -18.60
C PHE A 243 -16.99 -8.35 -18.81
N ILE A 244 -18.02 -7.56 -19.04
CA ILE A 244 -19.33 -8.03 -19.52
C ILE A 244 -19.46 -7.54 -20.97
N ASP A 245 -19.83 -8.42 -21.87
CA ASP A 245 -19.89 -8.16 -23.31
C ASP A 245 -21.02 -7.24 -23.76
N TYR A 246 -22.04 -7.06 -22.90
CA TYR A 246 -23.17 -6.13 -23.14
C TYR A 246 -23.04 -4.86 -22.29
N PRO A 247 -23.63 -3.73 -22.71
CA PRO A 247 -23.69 -2.53 -21.89
C PRO A 247 -24.63 -2.69 -20.69
N ILE A 248 -24.26 -2.13 -19.56
CA ILE A 248 -25.11 -2.02 -18.39
C ILE A 248 -25.82 -0.67 -18.38
N THR A 249 -27.08 -0.63 -17.94
CA THR A 249 -27.85 0.61 -17.79
C THR A 249 -27.94 0.99 -16.32
N VAL A 250 -27.69 2.26 -15.99
CA VAL A 250 -27.82 2.83 -14.65
C VAL A 250 -28.99 3.83 -14.68
N PRO A 251 -29.96 3.75 -13.75
CA PRO A 251 -30.01 2.91 -12.55
C PRO A 251 -30.32 1.44 -12.82
N THR A 252 -29.80 0.57 -11.97
CA THR A 252 -30.05 -0.88 -11.99
C THR A 252 -30.09 -1.43 -10.58
N SER A 253 -30.83 -2.53 -10.40
CA SER A 253 -30.83 -3.34 -9.19
C SER A 253 -29.97 -4.61 -9.32
N ASP A 254 -29.35 -4.82 -10.46
CA ASP A 254 -28.57 -6.02 -10.74
C ASP A 254 -27.24 -6.01 -9.99
N MET A 255 -26.79 -7.19 -9.59
CA MET A 255 -25.45 -7.42 -9.07
C MET A 255 -24.60 -8.08 -10.15
N PHE A 256 -23.52 -7.42 -10.55
CA PHE A 256 -22.67 -7.90 -11.61
C PHE A 256 -21.53 -8.79 -11.09
N GLU A 257 -21.23 -9.85 -11.82
CA GLU A 257 -20.07 -10.70 -11.56
C GLU A 257 -19.04 -10.54 -12.69
N LEU A 258 -17.83 -10.14 -12.33
CA LEU A 258 -16.73 -9.96 -13.27
C LEU A 258 -15.67 -11.03 -13.02
N GLU A 259 -15.33 -11.77 -14.07
CA GLU A 259 -14.33 -12.84 -14.02
C GLU A 259 -13.03 -12.39 -14.65
N LEU A 260 -11.97 -12.31 -13.82
CA LEU A 260 -10.63 -11.92 -14.26
C LEU A 260 -9.92 -13.07 -14.95
N PHE A 261 -9.32 -12.79 -16.09
CA PHE A 261 -8.40 -13.70 -16.79
C PHE A 261 -7.20 -12.91 -17.31
N GLN A 262 -6.11 -13.60 -17.56
CA GLN A 262 -4.94 -13.05 -18.23
C GLN A 262 -4.80 -13.70 -19.61
N GLU A 263 -4.56 -12.90 -20.62
CA GLU A 263 -4.27 -13.41 -21.95
C GLU A 263 -3.00 -14.26 -21.93
N LYS A 264 -3.09 -15.47 -22.46
CA LYS A 264 -1.91 -16.29 -22.68
C LYS A 264 -1.25 -15.83 -23.97
N LYS A 265 -0.08 -15.24 -23.85
CA LYS A 265 0.71 -14.92 -25.03
C LYS A 265 1.09 -16.23 -25.76
N PRO A 266 0.95 -16.29 -27.07
CA PRO A 266 1.51 -17.39 -27.86
C PRO A 266 3.02 -17.41 -27.64
N PHE A 267 3.58 -18.64 -27.64
CA PHE A 267 5.03 -18.78 -27.56
C PHE A 267 5.69 -18.10 -28.76
N LYS A 268 6.67 -17.25 -28.47
CA LYS A 268 7.50 -16.59 -29.48
C LYS A 268 8.95 -16.63 -29.01
N ALA A 269 9.81 -17.26 -29.79
CA ALA A 269 11.24 -17.25 -29.53
C ALA A 269 11.92 -16.05 -30.20
N ASP A 270 12.85 -15.45 -29.48
CA ASP A 270 13.74 -14.43 -30.04
C ASP A 270 14.84 -15.09 -30.88
N LYS A 271 15.52 -14.26 -31.66
CA LYS A 271 16.70 -14.74 -32.38
C LYS A 271 17.80 -15.11 -31.37
N PRO A 272 18.40 -16.33 -31.48
CA PRO A 272 19.47 -16.71 -30.55
C PRO A 272 20.64 -15.72 -30.61
N SER A 273 21.22 -15.39 -29.48
CA SER A 273 22.46 -14.63 -29.34
C SER A 273 23.57 -15.50 -28.80
N GLN A 274 24.79 -15.32 -29.32
CA GLN A 274 25.96 -16.05 -28.89
C GLN A 274 26.74 -15.21 -27.86
N GLU A 275 26.92 -15.74 -26.66
CA GLU A 275 27.72 -15.08 -25.63
C GLU A 275 29.15 -15.61 -25.55
N SER A 276 29.36 -16.85 -25.89
CA SER A 276 30.66 -17.52 -25.93
C SER A 276 30.68 -18.62 -26.96
N ASN A 277 31.86 -19.21 -27.21
CA ASN A 277 32.06 -20.23 -28.23
C ASN A 277 31.11 -21.43 -28.12
N ASN A 278 30.58 -21.74 -26.93
CA ASN A 278 29.77 -22.90 -26.69
C ASN A 278 28.44 -22.60 -25.96
N LYS A 279 28.04 -21.29 -25.84
CA LYS A 279 26.80 -20.89 -25.19
C LYS A 279 25.98 -19.98 -26.08
N LEU A 280 24.74 -20.37 -26.29
CA LEU A 280 23.72 -19.58 -26.96
C LEU A 280 22.63 -19.22 -25.94
N TYR A 281 22.16 -17.98 -25.96
CA TYR A 281 20.97 -17.54 -25.24
C TYR A 281 19.81 -17.46 -26.22
N LEU A 282 18.67 -17.99 -25.77
CA LEU A 282 17.41 -17.91 -26.47
C LEU A 282 16.40 -17.21 -25.56
N GLY A 283 16.08 -15.94 -25.85
CA GLY A 283 14.96 -15.25 -25.25
C GLY A 283 13.65 -15.80 -25.78
N TYR A 284 12.60 -15.72 -24.96
CA TYR A 284 11.27 -16.13 -25.40
C TYR A 284 10.19 -15.37 -24.63
N GLU A 285 9.01 -15.24 -25.25
CA GLU A 285 7.77 -14.82 -24.62
C GLU A 285 6.74 -15.96 -24.65
N GLY A 286 5.82 -15.98 -23.70
CA GLY A 286 4.75 -16.96 -23.62
C GLY A 286 5.11 -18.29 -22.96
N ASP A 287 4.20 -19.27 -23.07
CA ASP A 287 4.37 -20.59 -22.40
C ASP A 287 5.28 -21.52 -23.22
N PHE A 288 6.40 -21.91 -22.62
CA PHE A 288 7.40 -22.79 -23.25
C PHE A 288 7.21 -24.29 -22.94
N LYS A 289 6.20 -24.67 -22.13
CA LYS A 289 6.06 -26.07 -21.63
C LYS A 289 6.06 -27.14 -22.72
N ASN A 290 5.55 -26.81 -23.90
CA ASN A 290 5.49 -27.74 -25.03
C ASN A 290 6.54 -27.45 -26.12
N THR A 291 7.56 -26.63 -25.79
CA THR A 291 8.58 -26.21 -26.77
C THR A 291 9.73 -27.22 -26.82
N LYS A 292 10.08 -27.69 -28.02
CA LYS A 292 11.25 -28.53 -28.28
C LYS A 292 12.33 -27.69 -28.94
N ILE A 293 13.49 -27.59 -28.30
CA ILE A 293 14.66 -26.88 -28.85
C ILE A 293 15.62 -27.95 -29.43
N THR A 294 16.00 -27.74 -30.68
CA THR A 294 17.01 -28.60 -31.38
C THR A 294 18.06 -27.69 -31.99
N ALA A 295 19.29 -28.14 -32.02
CA ALA A 295 20.36 -27.45 -32.75
C ALA A 295 20.86 -28.36 -33.88
N SER A 296 21.16 -27.77 -35.03
CA SER A 296 21.74 -28.44 -36.16
C SER A 296 22.89 -27.64 -36.77
N TYR A 297 23.90 -28.30 -37.25
CA TYR A 297 25.01 -27.73 -37.99
C TYR A 297 25.21 -28.54 -39.27
N ASN A 298 25.24 -27.90 -40.43
CA ASN A 298 25.34 -28.59 -41.73
C ASN A 298 24.33 -29.73 -41.89
N ASN A 299 23.06 -29.50 -41.54
CA ASN A 299 21.96 -30.46 -41.53
C ASN A 299 22.13 -31.68 -40.60
N THR A 300 23.13 -31.70 -39.75
CA THR A 300 23.33 -32.74 -38.75
C THR A 300 22.92 -32.22 -37.37
N GLN A 301 22.08 -32.96 -36.65
CA GLN A 301 21.67 -32.61 -35.31
C GLN A 301 22.85 -32.65 -34.33
N VAL A 302 23.05 -31.58 -33.58
CA VAL A 302 24.11 -31.45 -32.59
C VAL A 302 23.52 -31.64 -31.20
N PRO A 303 24.16 -32.41 -30.31
CA PRO A 303 23.70 -32.58 -28.94
C PRO A 303 23.82 -31.22 -28.16
N ILE A 304 22.75 -30.85 -27.50
CA ILE A 304 22.70 -29.61 -26.69
C ILE A 304 22.27 -29.94 -25.25
N LYS A 305 22.79 -29.16 -24.31
CA LYS A 305 22.33 -29.17 -22.93
C LYS A 305 21.56 -27.86 -22.69
N ILE A 306 20.30 -27.98 -22.32
CA ILE A 306 19.42 -26.83 -22.06
C ILE A 306 19.42 -26.54 -20.57
N ALA A 307 19.62 -25.27 -20.18
CA ALA A 307 19.46 -24.77 -18.83
C ALA A 307 18.58 -23.53 -18.86
N LYS A 308 17.64 -23.43 -17.92
CA LYS A 308 16.85 -22.23 -17.72
C LYS A 308 17.62 -21.28 -16.80
N PHE A 309 17.75 -20.03 -17.19
CA PHE A 309 18.21 -18.99 -16.29
C PHE A 309 17.08 -18.60 -15.35
N PRO A 310 17.34 -18.41 -14.04
CA PRO A 310 16.37 -17.79 -13.16
C PRO A 310 16.13 -16.35 -13.61
N GLU A 311 14.86 -15.93 -13.53
CA GLU A 311 14.42 -14.56 -13.77
C GLU A 311 14.99 -13.60 -12.71
#